data_a31b946f45c524e2112bd3bbb6955448
#
_entry.id   a31b946f45c524e2112bd3bbb6955448
#
_cell.length_a   1.000
_cell.length_b   1.000
_cell.length_c   1.000
_cell.angle_alpha   90.00
_cell.angle_beta   90.00
_cell.angle_gamma   90.00
#
_symmetry.space_group_name_H-M   'P 1'
#
loop_
_entity.id
_entity.type
_entity.pdbx_description
1 polymer ?
#
loop_
_entity_poly.entity_id
_entity_poly.type
_entity_poly.pdbx_seq_one_letter_code
_entity_poly.pdbx_strand_id
1 'polypeptide(L)' 'MNQRPQHLTAREEEILRAIRHSIRDRGEALSVREMARELGLRSPASVPYHLANLEERGALVRDGRNWQTCRLTG' A
#
# COMPACT_ATOMS: atom_id res chain seq x y z
N MET A 1 -14.52 16.64 9.40
CA MET A 1 -14.74 15.27 9.84
C MET A 1 -13.71 14.33 9.26
N ASN A 2 -13.16 13.54 10.10
CA ASN A 2 -12.11 12.62 9.66
C ASN A 2 -12.70 11.47 8.89
N GLN A 3 -12.22 11.30 7.64
CA GLN A 3 -12.71 10.25 6.76
C GLN A 3 -11.75 9.09 6.63
N ARG A 4 -10.68 9.14 7.39
CA ARG A 4 -9.71 8.06 7.28
C ARG A 4 -10.30 6.75 7.75
N PRO A 5 -9.98 5.66 7.05
CA PRO A 5 -10.38 4.34 7.52
C PRO A 5 -9.48 3.99 8.70
N GLN A 6 -9.99 4.14 9.89
CA GLN A 6 -9.31 3.69 11.07
C GLN A 6 -7.95 4.34 11.30
N HIS A 7 -7.28 3.85 12.30
CA HIS A 7 -6.00 4.40 12.75
C HIS A 7 -4.86 3.75 12.01
N LEU A 8 -4.52 4.30 10.89
CA LEU A 8 -3.38 3.80 10.15
C LEU A 8 -2.10 4.26 10.81
N THR A 9 -1.09 3.38 10.82
CA THR A 9 0.20 3.77 11.32
C THR A 9 0.88 4.69 10.32
N ALA A 10 1.93 5.38 10.77
CA ALA A 10 2.68 6.24 9.88
C ALA A 10 3.26 5.44 8.72
N ARG A 11 3.72 4.22 9.00
CA ARG A 11 4.28 3.36 7.97
C ARG A 11 3.22 3.00 6.93
N GLU A 12 2.02 2.69 7.41
CA GLU A 12 0.95 2.34 6.49
C GLU A 12 0.54 3.51 5.62
N GLU A 13 0.56 4.72 6.18
CA GLU A 13 0.26 5.90 5.39
C GLU A 13 1.34 6.16 4.35
N GLU A 14 2.59 5.88 4.69
CA GLU A 14 3.66 5.98 3.71
C GLU A 14 3.47 5.01 2.56
N ILE A 15 3.04 3.80 2.89
CA ILE A 15 2.79 2.79 1.87
C ILE A 15 1.68 3.25 0.93
N LEU A 16 0.59 3.77 1.49
CA LEU A 16 -0.51 4.26 0.65
C LEU A 16 -0.06 5.40 -0.25
N ARG A 17 0.76 6.28 0.28
CA ARG A 17 1.26 7.40 -0.50
C ARG A 17 2.14 6.90 -1.65
N ALA A 18 2.99 5.93 -1.38
CA ALA A 18 3.84 5.37 -2.41
C ALA A 18 3.04 4.69 -3.49
N ILE A 19 1.99 3.96 -3.10
CA ILE A 19 1.12 3.30 -4.06
C ILE A 19 0.40 4.32 -4.93
N ARG A 20 -0.14 5.36 -4.30
CA ARG A 20 -0.85 6.40 -5.05
C ARG A 20 0.06 7.05 -6.07
N HIS A 21 1.27 7.34 -5.65
CA HIS A 21 2.24 7.97 -6.53
C HIS A 21 2.57 7.07 -7.72
N SER A 22 2.77 5.79 -7.44
CA SER A 22 3.10 4.85 -8.49
C SER A 22 1.96 4.68 -9.49
N ILE A 23 0.73 4.59 -8.99
CA ILE A 23 -0.42 4.45 -9.87
C ILE A 23 -0.54 5.67 -10.77
N ARG A 24 -0.31 6.85 -10.21
CA ARG A 24 -0.39 8.08 -10.99
C ARG A 24 0.69 8.12 -12.06
N ASP A 25 1.91 7.69 -11.73
CA ASP A 25 3.02 7.80 -12.65
C ASP A 25 3.10 6.66 -13.65
N ARG A 26 2.76 5.44 -13.24
CA ARG A 26 2.96 4.27 -14.06
C ARG A 26 1.69 3.49 -14.35
N GLY A 27 0.61 3.85 -13.70
CA GLY A 27 -0.65 3.16 -13.91
C GLY A 27 -0.81 1.89 -13.10
N GLU A 28 0.13 1.57 -12.24
CA GLU A 28 0.05 0.39 -11.40
C GLU A 28 0.79 0.61 -10.10
N ALA A 29 0.44 -0.17 -9.10
CA ALA A 29 1.09 -0.08 -7.81
C ALA A 29 2.49 -0.68 -7.87
N LEU A 30 3.24 -0.41 -6.81
CA LEU A 30 4.59 -0.96 -6.69
C LEU A 30 4.54 -2.43 -6.29
N SER A 31 5.55 -3.17 -6.66
CA SER A 31 5.74 -4.51 -6.13
C SER A 31 6.16 -4.41 -4.67
N VAL A 32 6.07 -5.54 -3.96
CA VAL A 32 6.49 -5.57 -2.56
C VAL A 32 7.96 -5.16 -2.43
N ARG A 33 8.79 -5.67 -3.33
CA ARG A 33 10.22 -5.35 -3.29
C ARG A 33 10.47 -3.87 -3.53
N GLU A 34 9.74 -3.30 -4.48
CA GLU A 34 9.87 -1.89 -4.76
C GLU A 34 9.42 -1.04 -3.59
N MET A 35 8.34 -1.45 -2.94
CA MET A 35 7.87 -0.73 -1.77
C MET A 35 8.89 -0.73 -0.66
N ALA A 36 9.50 -1.90 -0.42
CA ALA A 36 10.51 -1.99 0.62
C ALA A 36 11.68 -1.06 0.33
N ARG A 37 12.08 -0.98 -0.94
CA ARG A 37 13.17 -0.11 -1.34
C ARG A 37 12.80 1.35 -1.17
N GLU A 38 11.61 1.72 -1.60
CA GLU A 38 11.14 3.09 -1.49
C GLU A 38 11.09 3.57 -0.05
N LEU A 39 10.69 2.67 0.84
CA LEU A 39 10.50 3.02 2.24
C LEU A 39 11.74 2.81 3.08
N GLY A 40 12.82 2.31 2.45
CA GLY A 40 14.05 2.10 3.18
C GLY A 40 13.98 0.95 4.17
N LEU A 41 13.13 -0.03 3.90
CA LEU A 41 12.98 -1.17 4.80
C LEU A 41 14.06 -2.20 4.51
N ARG A 42 14.60 -2.76 5.59
CA ARG A 42 15.62 -3.78 5.45
C ARG A 42 15.06 -5.06 4.88
N SER A 43 13.86 -5.40 5.30
CA SER A 43 13.26 -6.65 4.89
C SER A 43 11.93 -6.37 4.19
N PRO A 44 11.74 -6.90 2.99
CA PRO A 44 10.44 -6.73 2.34
C PRO A 44 9.35 -7.57 2.98
N ALA A 45 9.69 -8.45 3.92
CA ALA A 45 8.71 -9.34 4.51
C ALA A 45 7.62 -8.60 5.29
N SER A 46 7.93 -7.42 5.82
CA SER A 46 6.94 -6.67 6.58
C SER A 46 5.93 -5.96 5.69
N VAL A 47 6.24 -5.78 4.41
CA VAL A 47 5.36 -5.05 3.53
C VAL A 47 4.04 -5.80 3.29
N PRO A 48 4.05 -7.10 2.97
CA PRO A 48 2.78 -7.80 2.80
C PRO A 48 1.90 -7.76 4.04
N TYR A 49 2.51 -7.75 5.21
CA TYR A 49 1.77 -7.67 6.45
C TYR A 49 1.00 -6.34 6.53
N HIS A 50 1.68 -5.25 6.23
CA HIS A 50 1.03 -3.94 6.22
C HIS A 50 -0.04 -3.85 5.13
N LEU A 51 0.26 -4.42 3.96
CA LEU A 51 -0.69 -4.37 2.86
C LEU A 51 -1.95 -5.16 3.19
N ALA A 52 -1.79 -6.32 3.84
CA ALA A 52 -2.95 -7.10 4.23
C ALA A 52 -3.79 -6.34 5.25
N ASN A 53 -3.15 -5.65 6.17
CA ASN A 53 -3.89 -4.83 7.13
C ASN A 53 -4.65 -3.72 6.44
N LEU A 54 -4.04 -3.08 5.47
CA LEU A 54 -4.69 -2.01 4.73
C LEU A 54 -5.87 -2.52 3.94
N GLU A 55 -5.71 -3.71 3.34
CA GLU A 55 -6.79 -4.32 2.59
C GLU A 55 -7.94 -4.68 3.51
N GLU A 56 -7.63 -5.22 4.66
CA GLU A 56 -8.65 -5.61 5.63
C GLU A 56 -9.41 -4.41 6.14
N ARG A 57 -8.75 -3.27 6.27
CA ARG A 57 -9.41 -2.06 6.74
C ARG A 57 -10.11 -1.30 5.64
N GLY A 58 -10.07 -1.81 4.43
CA GLY A 58 -10.78 -1.20 3.33
C GLY A 58 -10.05 -0.06 2.65
N ALA A 59 -8.76 0.11 2.94
CA ALA A 59 -7.98 1.17 2.30
C ALA A 59 -7.45 0.75 0.93
N LEU A 60 -7.35 -0.55 0.69
CA LEU A 60 -6.86 -1.09 -0.56
C LEU A 60 -7.76 -2.21 -1.02
N VAL A 61 -7.82 -2.40 -2.34
CA VAL A 61 -8.44 -3.58 -2.92
C VAL A 61 -7.47 -4.14 -3.95
N ARG A 62 -7.51 -5.44 -4.14
CA ARG A 62 -6.69 -6.13 -5.13
C ARG A 62 -7.57 -6.80 -6.14
N ASP A 63 -7.16 -6.71 -7.41
CA ASP A 63 -7.87 -7.39 -8.46
C ASP A 63 -7.32 -8.79 -8.67
N GLY A 64 -6.12 -9.07 -8.20
CA GLY A 64 -5.50 -10.37 -8.34
C GLY A 64 -4.70 -10.69 -7.10
N ARG A 65 -3.83 -11.70 -7.21
CA ARG A 65 -3.01 -12.10 -6.07
C ARG A 65 -1.82 -11.20 -5.85
N ASN A 66 -1.39 -10.55 -6.92
CA ASN A 66 -0.20 -9.73 -6.89
C ASN A 66 -0.52 -8.36 -6.33
N TRP A 67 0.28 -7.89 -5.39
CA TRP A 67 0.05 -6.58 -4.81
C TRP A 67 0.17 -5.45 -5.82
N GLN A 68 0.85 -5.69 -6.95
CA GLN A 68 0.91 -4.66 -7.98
C GLN A 68 -0.45 -4.38 -8.62
N THR A 69 -1.41 -5.27 -8.41
CA THR A 69 -2.77 -5.05 -8.93
C THR A 69 -3.63 -4.27 -7.94
N CYS A 70 -3.09 -3.86 -6.81
CA CYS A 70 -3.92 -3.19 -5.81
C CYS A 70 -4.24 -1.77 -6.23
N ARG A 71 -5.34 -1.28 -5.71
CA ARG A 71 -5.81 0.08 -5.96
C ARG A 71 -6.28 0.67 -4.65
N LEU A 72 -6.25 1.98 -4.58
CA LEU A 72 -6.75 2.67 -3.41
C LEU A 72 -8.26 2.76 -3.50
N THR A 73 -8.91 2.62 -2.35
CA THR A 73 -10.35 2.79 -2.29
C THR A 73 -10.68 4.26 -2.06
N GLY A 74 -11.87 4.61 -2.41
CA GLY A 74 -12.35 5.95 -2.16
C GLY A 74 -11.83 6.97 -3.10
#